data_1da53f7f751faeedd4b93aad14b7cae7
#
_entry.id   1da53f7f751faeedd4b93aad14b7cae7
#
_cell.length_a   1.000
_cell.length_b   1.000
_cell.length_c   1.000
_cell.angle_alpha   90.00
_cell.angle_beta   90.00
_cell.angle_gamma   90.00
#
_symmetry.space_group_name_H-M   'P 1'
#
loop_
_entity.id
_entity.type
_entity.pdbx_description
1 polymer ?
#
loop_
_entity_poly.entity_id
_entity_poly.type
_entity_poly.pdbx_seq_one_letter_code
_entity_poly.pdbx_strand_id
1 'polypeptide(L)'
;VVIGHHPIYAETPKDNSERNDMQKRLDPILRKHKVDIYACGHIHNFQHIRVPGSDIDYVVNTSASLSRKVKAVEGTQFCSPEPGFSIFTVDKKELDMHMVDKTGKVIYTVKRTK
;
A
#
# COMPACT_ATOMS: atom_id res chain seq x y z
N VAL A 1 -4.13 11.34 1.20
CA VAL A 1 -4.13 10.01 0.58
C VAL A 1 -4.28 10.14 -0.91
N VAL A 2 -3.45 9.44 -1.64
CA VAL A 2 -3.56 9.32 -3.10
C VAL A 2 -3.84 7.86 -3.43
N ILE A 3 -4.79 7.62 -4.31
CA ILE A 3 -5.21 6.28 -4.70
C ILE A 3 -4.96 6.09 -6.20
N GLY A 4 -4.35 4.98 -6.55
CA GLY A 4 -4.12 4.59 -7.93
C GLY A 4 -4.35 3.10 -8.11
N HIS A 5 -4.21 2.61 -9.36
CA HIS A 5 -4.34 1.17 -9.63
C HIS A 5 -3.00 0.46 -9.49
N HIS A 6 -1.96 0.98 -10.12
CA HIS A 6 -0.64 0.34 -10.15
C HIS A 6 0.23 0.73 -8.94
N PRO A 7 1.02 -0.22 -8.39
CA PRO A 7 1.93 0.08 -7.30
C PRO A 7 3.15 0.89 -7.77
N ILE A 8 3.71 1.67 -6.83
CA ILE A 8 5.02 2.31 -7.01
C ILE A 8 6.10 1.36 -6.47
N TYR A 9 5.88 0.83 -5.28
CA TYR A 9 6.73 -0.18 -4.65
C TYR A 9 5.86 -1.35 -4.21
N ALA A 10 6.25 -2.56 -4.58
CA ALA A 10 5.54 -3.78 -4.19
C ALA A 10 6.41 -5.01 -4.46
N GLU A 11 6.18 -6.09 -3.71
CA GLU A 11 6.70 -7.41 -4.05
C GLU A 11 5.69 -8.10 -4.97
N THR A 12 6.15 -8.56 -6.12
CA THR A 12 5.34 -9.30 -7.08
C THR A 12 6.26 -9.97 -8.10
N PRO A 13 5.90 -11.16 -8.62
CA PRO A 13 6.63 -11.77 -9.73
C PRO A 13 6.41 -11.07 -11.08
N LYS A 14 5.49 -10.11 -11.15
CA LYS A 14 5.24 -9.35 -12.38
C LYS A 14 6.44 -8.52 -12.79
N ASP A 15 6.56 -8.26 -14.09
CA ASP A 15 7.57 -7.37 -14.64
C ASP A 15 7.56 -6.02 -13.90
N ASN A 16 8.75 -5.44 -13.70
CA ASN A 16 8.89 -4.22 -12.91
C ASN A 16 8.85 -2.93 -13.73
N SER A 17 8.58 -3.00 -15.04
CA SER A 17 8.58 -1.83 -15.91
C SER A 17 7.56 -0.78 -15.49
N GLU A 18 6.37 -1.19 -15.10
CA GLU A 18 5.32 -0.28 -14.62
C GLU A 18 5.74 0.41 -13.32
N ARG A 19 6.32 -0.35 -12.37
CA ARG A 19 6.79 0.23 -11.10
C ARG A 19 7.94 1.20 -11.34
N ASN A 20 8.85 0.87 -12.22
CA ASN A 20 9.97 1.75 -12.58
C ASN A 20 9.45 3.07 -13.17
N ASP A 21 8.45 3.00 -14.03
CA ASP A 21 7.83 4.18 -14.63
C ASP A 21 7.12 5.03 -13.56
N MET A 22 6.37 4.40 -12.67
CA MET A 22 5.71 5.08 -11.55
C MET A 22 6.70 5.75 -10.60
N GLN A 23 7.84 5.10 -10.35
CA GLN A 23 8.92 5.66 -9.52
C GLN A 23 9.56 6.89 -10.16
N LYS A 24 9.62 6.95 -11.48
CA LYS A 24 10.17 8.10 -12.20
C LYS A 24 9.17 9.24 -12.35
N ARG A 25 7.92 8.94 -12.61
CA ARG A 25 6.92 9.93 -13.01
C ARG A 25 6.02 10.40 -11.88
N LEU A 26 5.56 9.49 -11.04
CA LEU A 26 4.58 9.81 -10.00
C LEU A 26 5.24 10.05 -8.63
N ASP A 27 6.14 9.18 -8.21
CA ASP A 27 6.70 9.21 -6.88
C ASP A 27 7.35 10.57 -6.51
N PRO A 28 8.11 11.23 -7.42
CA PRO A 28 8.67 12.55 -7.10
C PRO A 28 7.60 13.60 -6.82
N ILE A 29 6.47 13.53 -7.50
CA ILE A 29 5.33 14.44 -7.28
C ILE A 29 4.72 14.20 -5.89
N LEU A 30 4.50 12.94 -5.54
CA LEU A 30 3.95 12.57 -4.23
C LEU A 30 4.86 13.02 -3.09
N ARG A 31 6.17 12.85 -3.24
CA ARG A 31 7.16 13.29 -2.25
C ARG A 31 7.18 14.82 -2.11
N LYS A 32 7.15 15.53 -3.23
CA LYS A 32 7.12 17.00 -3.24
C LYS A 32 5.91 17.56 -2.48
N HIS A 33 4.77 16.91 -2.60
CA HIS A 33 3.53 17.33 -1.96
C HIS A 33 3.29 16.67 -0.61
N LYS A 34 4.27 15.97 -0.07
CA LYS A 34 4.24 15.34 1.27
C LYS A 34 3.00 14.48 1.48
N VAL A 35 2.70 13.64 0.51
CA VAL A 35 1.60 12.68 0.60
C VAL A 35 1.86 11.70 1.74
N ASP A 36 0.86 11.40 2.54
CA ASP A 36 1.00 10.48 3.68
C ASP A 36 0.94 9.02 3.24
N ILE A 37 -0.09 8.66 2.46
CA ILE A 37 -0.33 7.30 2.02
C ILE A 37 -0.60 7.30 0.51
N TYR A 38 0.10 6.43 -0.21
CA TYR A 38 -0.27 6.02 -1.56
C TYR A 38 -0.84 4.62 -1.50
N ALA A 39 -2.12 4.48 -1.85
CA ALA A 39 -2.82 3.20 -1.84
C ALA A 39 -3.13 2.75 -3.26
N CYS A 40 -2.85 1.50 -3.57
CA CYS A 40 -3.06 0.92 -4.89
C CYS A 40 -3.62 -0.49 -4.80
N GLY A 41 -3.86 -1.11 -5.95
CA GLY A 41 -4.32 -2.48 -6.05
C GLY A 41 -3.46 -3.31 -6.99
N HIS A 42 -4.09 -3.97 -7.96
CA HIS A 42 -3.46 -4.67 -9.08
C HIS A 42 -2.78 -6.01 -8.71
N ILE A 43 -2.11 -6.09 -7.56
CA ILE A 43 -1.27 -7.24 -7.17
C ILE A 43 -2.08 -8.34 -6.47
N HIS A 44 -3.24 -8.04 -5.90
CA HIS A 44 -4.15 -9.00 -5.25
C HIS A 44 -3.60 -9.59 -3.95
N ASN A 45 -2.91 -8.79 -3.16
CA ASN A 45 -2.50 -9.12 -1.80
C ASN A 45 -2.36 -7.83 -0.99
N PHE A 46 -2.23 -7.98 0.33
CA PHE A 46 -1.95 -6.83 1.19
C PHE A 46 -0.45 -6.62 1.32
N GLN A 47 0.01 -5.38 1.15
CA GLN A 47 1.39 -5.01 1.43
C GLN A 47 1.44 -3.60 2.02
N HIS A 48 2.33 -3.41 2.98
CA HIS A 48 2.72 -2.09 3.46
C HIS A 48 4.23 -1.99 3.36
N ILE A 49 4.71 -1.04 2.57
CA ILE A 49 6.14 -0.88 2.28
C ILE A 49 6.57 0.56 2.61
N ARG A 50 7.75 0.67 3.22
CA ARG A 50 8.45 1.95 3.41
C ARG A 50 9.81 1.85 2.74
N VAL A 51 10.25 2.94 2.13
CA VAL A 51 11.54 2.97 1.42
C VAL A 51 12.42 4.08 1.99
N PRO A 52 13.75 3.89 1.96
CA PRO A 52 14.69 4.93 2.43
C PRO A 52 14.47 6.24 1.67
N GLY A 53 14.54 7.34 2.39
CA GLY A 53 14.41 8.68 1.80
C GLY A 53 13.00 9.13 1.51
N SER A 54 11.99 8.32 1.81
CA SER A 54 10.57 8.69 1.66
C SER A 54 9.82 8.52 2.97
N ASP A 55 8.95 9.48 3.28
CA ASP A 55 8.07 9.43 4.45
C ASP A 55 6.67 8.91 4.08
N ILE A 56 6.48 8.46 2.86
CA ILE A 56 5.21 7.95 2.37
C ILE A 56 5.04 6.50 2.78
N ASP A 57 3.84 6.13 3.22
CA ASP A 57 3.44 4.74 3.39
C ASP A 57 2.86 4.24 2.06
N TYR A 58 3.56 3.31 1.42
CA TYR A 58 3.11 2.69 0.16
C TYR A 58 2.34 1.43 0.50
N VAL A 59 1.07 1.38 0.10
CA VAL A 59 0.17 0.32 0.49
C VAL A 59 -0.44 -0.33 -0.74
N VAL A 60 -0.38 -1.65 -0.80
CA VAL A 60 -1.15 -2.43 -1.78
C VAL A 60 -2.37 -2.98 -1.04
N ASN A 61 -3.55 -2.64 -1.55
CA ASN A 61 -4.80 -3.19 -1.07
C ASN A 61 -5.13 -4.47 -1.84
N THR A 62 -5.60 -5.47 -1.13
CA THR A 62 -5.90 -6.77 -1.72
C THR A 62 -7.15 -6.75 -2.59
N SER A 63 -7.43 -7.88 -3.23
CA SER A 63 -8.68 -8.11 -3.95
C SER A 63 -9.73 -8.70 -3.03
N ALA A 64 -11.00 -8.41 -3.30
CA ALA A 64 -12.12 -9.01 -2.59
C ALA A 64 -12.42 -10.45 -3.07
N SER A 65 -11.78 -10.91 -4.13
CA SER A 65 -12.06 -12.21 -4.73
C SER A 65 -10.81 -13.10 -4.88
N LEU A 66 -9.89 -12.71 -5.75
CA LEU A 66 -8.66 -13.47 -5.99
C LEU A 66 -7.55 -12.94 -5.08
N SER A 67 -6.76 -13.87 -4.55
CA SER A 67 -5.58 -13.51 -3.77
C SER A 67 -4.34 -14.16 -4.38
N ARG A 68 -3.19 -13.53 -4.19
CA ARG A 68 -1.91 -14.01 -4.68
C ARG A 68 -0.92 -14.08 -3.55
N LYS A 69 0.00 -15.05 -3.65
CA LYS A 69 1.09 -15.19 -2.70
C LYS A 69 1.92 -13.91 -2.64
N VAL A 70 2.48 -13.65 -1.49
CA VAL A 70 3.35 -12.50 -1.25
C VAL A 70 4.41 -12.89 -0.23
N LYS A 71 5.59 -12.32 -0.36
CA LYS A 71 6.68 -12.50 0.60
C LYS A 71 7.23 -11.13 0.99
N ALA A 72 7.85 -11.08 2.17
CA ALA A 72 8.53 -9.87 2.62
C ALA A 72 9.79 -9.62 1.79
N VAL A 73 10.01 -8.37 1.45
CA VAL A 73 11.25 -7.87 0.82
C VAL A 73 11.78 -6.71 1.66
N GLU A 74 12.92 -6.13 1.27
CA GLU A 74 13.44 -4.97 1.97
C GLU A 74 12.39 -3.85 1.97
N GLY A 75 12.12 -3.31 3.16
CA GLY A 75 11.12 -2.25 3.34
C GLY A 75 9.71 -2.74 3.66
N THR A 76 9.43 -4.03 3.56
CA THR A 76 8.12 -4.58 3.90
C THR A 76 7.87 -4.45 5.40
N GLN A 77 6.81 -3.75 5.77
CA GLN A 77 6.33 -3.61 7.15
C GLN A 77 5.29 -4.67 7.48
N PHE A 78 4.50 -5.04 6.50
CA PHE A 78 3.47 -6.06 6.60
C PHE A 78 3.14 -6.60 5.21
N CYS A 79 2.82 -7.89 5.13
CA CYS A 79 2.27 -8.48 3.92
C CYS A 79 1.37 -9.68 4.28
N SER A 80 0.33 -9.89 3.47
CA SER A 80 -0.61 -10.99 3.65
C SER A 80 -1.27 -11.35 2.32
N PRO A 81 -1.42 -12.64 2.00
CA PRO A 81 -2.13 -13.07 0.79
C PRO A 81 -3.65 -13.07 0.94
N GLU A 82 -4.19 -12.70 2.11
CA GLU A 82 -5.62 -12.78 2.38
C GLU A 82 -6.44 -11.87 1.46
N PRO A 83 -7.61 -12.32 0.96
CA PRO A 83 -8.55 -11.42 0.32
C PRO A 83 -9.24 -10.55 1.38
N GLY A 84 -9.77 -9.41 0.97
CA GLY A 84 -10.43 -8.49 1.89
C GLY A 84 -10.55 -7.09 1.32
N PHE A 85 -10.49 -6.10 2.20
CA PHE A 85 -10.60 -4.70 1.83
C PHE A 85 -9.96 -3.81 2.89
N SER A 86 -9.92 -2.51 2.64
CA SER A 86 -9.38 -1.56 3.60
C SER A 86 -10.38 -0.47 3.94
N ILE A 87 -10.32 -0.01 5.19
CA ILE A 87 -11.15 1.09 5.69
C ILE A 87 -10.21 2.21 6.13
N PHE A 88 -10.47 3.42 5.66
CA PHE A 88 -9.78 4.61 6.12
C PHE A 88 -10.62 5.32 7.18
N THR A 89 -9.98 5.69 8.30
CA THR A 89 -10.58 6.59 9.28
C THR A 89 -9.70 7.84 9.37
N VAL A 90 -10.32 9.00 9.26
CA VAL A 90 -9.60 10.26 9.18
C VAL A 90 -10.25 11.27 10.11
N ASP A 91 -9.44 11.94 10.92
CA ASP A 91 -9.84 13.10 11.69
C ASP A 91 -8.78 14.19 11.58
N LYS A 92 -8.87 15.22 12.41
CA LYS A 92 -7.93 16.35 12.36
C LYS A 92 -6.51 15.99 12.78
N LYS A 93 -6.33 14.90 13.51
CA LYS A 93 -5.04 14.49 14.10
C LYS A 93 -4.50 13.21 13.53
N GLU A 94 -5.36 12.30 13.08
CA GLU A 94 -4.97 10.95 12.69
C GLU A 94 -5.57 10.54 11.35
N LEU A 95 -4.80 9.75 10.62
CA LEU A 95 -5.21 9.04 9.42
C LEU A 95 -4.83 7.59 9.61
N ASP A 96 -5.81 6.71 9.69
CA ASP A 96 -5.60 5.28 9.84
C ASP A 96 -6.14 4.52 8.63
N MET A 97 -5.40 3.52 8.17
CA MET A 97 -5.86 2.59 7.14
C MET A 97 -5.88 1.19 7.75
N HIS A 98 -7.08 0.63 7.89
CA HIS A 98 -7.28 -0.70 8.47
C HIS A 98 -7.44 -1.72 7.35
N MET A 99 -6.58 -2.74 7.35
CA MET A 99 -6.67 -3.87 6.43
C MET A 99 -7.57 -4.93 7.06
N VAL A 100 -8.67 -5.28 6.37
CA VAL A 100 -9.69 -6.20 6.88
C VAL A 100 -9.74 -7.43 5.99
N ASP A 101 -9.65 -8.62 6.60
CA ASP A 101 -9.72 -9.87 5.84
C ASP A 101 -11.16 -10.24 5.47
N LYS A 102 -11.32 -11.35 4.75
CA LYS A 102 -12.64 -11.82 4.29
C LYS A 102 -13.59 -12.19 5.42
N THR A 103 -13.09 -12.40 6.64
CA THR A 103 -13.91 -12.71 7.81
C THR A 103 -14.41 -11.48 8.55
N GLY A 104 -13.95 -10.29 8.13
CA GLY A 104 -14.26 -9.02 8.79
C GLY A 104 -13.29 -8.65 9.90
N LYS A 105 -12.19 -9.38 10.03
CA LYS A 105 -11.18 -9.11 11.05
C LYS A 105 -10.16 -8.10 10.54
N VAL A 106 -9.85 -7.08 11.36
CA VAL A 106 -8.73 -6.16 11.09
C VAL A 106 -7.43 -6.92 11.36
N ILE A 107 -6.62 -7.13 10.32
CA ILE A 107 -5.37 -7.87 10.43
C ILE A 107 -4.14 -6.96 10.52
N TYR A 108 -4.28 -5.69 10.14
CA TYR A 108 -3.20 -4.72 10.20
C TYR A 108 -3.73 -3.30 10.07
N THR A 109 -3.04 -2.35 10.70
CA THR A 109 -3.39 -0.93 10.59
C THR A 109 -2.15 -0.10 10.32
N VAL A 110 -2.23 0.79 9.32
CA VAL A 110 -1.24 1.83 9.05
C VAL A 110 -1.72 3.10 9.74
N LYS A 111 -0.91 3.68 10.61
CA LYS A 111 -1.26 4.90 11.36
C LYS A 111 -0.37 6.06 10.96
N ARG A 112 -1.00 7.21 10.72
CA ARG A 112 -0.31 8.48 10.51
C ARG A 112 -0.89 9.53 11.45
N THR A 113 -0.03 10.17 12.22
CA THR A 113 -0.41 11.28 13.11
C THR A 113 0.14 12.59 12.58
N LYS A 114 -0.59 13.67 12.80
CA LYS A 114 -0.13 15.03 12.49
C LYS A 114 0.54 15.66 13.67
#